data_28cbb57e7085a2b92909715668f43bdf
#
_entry.id   28cbb57e7085a2b92909715668f43bdf
#
_cell.length_a   1.000
_cell.length_b   1.000
_cell.length_c   1.000
_cell.angle_alpha   90.00
_cell.angle_beta   90.00
_cell.angle_gamma   90.00
#
_symmetry.space_group_name_H-M   'P 1'
#
loop_
_entity.id
_entity.type
_entity.pdbx_description
1 polymer ?
#
loop_
_entity_poly.entity_id
_entity_poly.type
_entity_poly.pdbx_seq_one_letter_code
_entity_poly.pdbx_strand_id
1 'polypeptide(L)'
;MGIVATATVNTLEAPWSGEIQSGKHQLITDKPESFGGGDLGLAPYDLLCASLISCTMITLRMYAAHKQIQLGEFRVEADFCANREGAEWVERRLHFQTPLDAELEQKILSICEKTPVTKTLLRSIDIKTTLV
;
A
#
# COMPACT_ATOMS: atom_id res chain seq x y z
N MET A 1 13.95 -19.49 -2.74
CA MET A 1 12.89 -18.62 -3.26
C MET A 1 11.54 -19.23 -3.04
N GLY A 2 10.53 -18.46 -2.93
CA GLY A 2 9.22 -18.99 -2.64
C GLY A 2 8.13 -17.92 -2.67
N ILE A 3 6.94 -18.35 -2.33
CA ILE A 3 5.79 -17.49 -2.25
C ILE A 3 5.94 -16.58 -1.03
N VAL A 4 5.92 -15.27 -1.26
CA VAL A 4 6.02 -14.26 -0.20
C VAL A 4 4.64 -13.94 0.38
N ALA A 5 3.61 -13.93 -0.46
CA ALA A 5 2.24 -13.61 -0.05
C ALA A 5 1.25 -14.27 -1.01
N THR A 6 0.06 -14.55 -0.50
CA THR A 6 -1.01 -15.14 -1.31
C THR A 6 -2.32 -14.45 -0.95
N ALA A 7 -3.12 -14.16 -1.96
CA ALA A 7 -4.48 -13.66 -1.77
C ALA A 7 -5.39 -14.31 -2.80
N THR A 8 -6.64 -14.54 -2.42
CA THR A 8 -7.68 -15.04 -3.32
C THR A 8 -8.86 -14.09 -3.27
N VAL A 9 -9.61 -14.02 -4.36
CA VAL A 9 -10.86 -13.27 -4.40
C VAL A 9 -11.95 -14.16 -4.98
N ASN A 10 -13.10 -14.19 -4.31
CA ASN A 10 -14.29 -14.85 -4.80
C ASN A 10 -15.34 -13.79 -5.12
N THR A 11 -16.04 -13.99 -6.25
CA THR A 11 -17.10 -13.05 -6.64
C THR A 11 -18.25 -13.11 -5.64
N LEU A 12 -18.84 -11.93 -5.38
CA LEU A 12 -20.05 -11.81 -4.57
C LEU A 12 -21.24 -11.47 -5.48
N GLU A 13 -22.42 -11.39 -4.90
CA GLU A 13 -23.65 -11.15 -5.66
C GLU A 13 -23.69 -9.77 -6.32
N ALA A 14 -23.25 -8.73 -5.60
CA ALA A 14 -23.19 -7.39 -6.17
C ALA A 14 -22.19 -7.38 -7.34
N PRO A 15 -22.54 -6.77 -8.49
CA PRO A 15 -21.85 -7.04 -9.77
C PRO A 15 -20.33 -6.90 -9.77
N TRP A 16 -19.80 -5.99 -9.01
CA TRP A 16 -18.36 -5.69 -9.05
C TRP A 16 -17.65 -6.01 -7.75
N SER A 17 -18.38 -6.62 -6.81
CA SER A 17 -17.84 -6.90 -5.49
C SER A 17 -17.20 -8.28 -5.42
N GLY A 18 -16.24 -8.40 -4.51
CA GLY A 18 -15.58 -9.65 -4.22
C GLY A 18 -15.12 -9.70 -2.78
N GLU A 19 -14.97 -10.90 -2.26
CA GLU A 19 -14.37 -11.11 -0.95
C GLU A 19 -12.93 -11.55 -1.14
N ILE A 20 -12.01 -10.76 -0.61
CA ILE A 20 -10.59 -11.07 -0.65
C ILE A 20 -10.22 -11.76 0.66
N GLN A 21 -9.43 -12.81 0.55
CA GLN A 21 -8.95 -13.56 1.68
C GLN A 21 -7.44 -13.75 1.58
N SER A 22 -6.74 -13.51 2.68
CA SER A 22 -5.31 -13.77 2.78
C SER A 22 -5.01 -14.30 4.18
N GLY A 23 -4.61 -15.57 4.26
CA GLY A 23 -4.48 -16.25 5.54
C GLY A 23 -5.81 -16.26 6.27
N LYS A 24 -5.82 -15.76 7.50
CA LYS A 24 -7.05 -15.69 8.31
C LYS A 24 -7.78 -14.34 8.18
N HIS A 25 -7.31 -13.47 7.29
CA HIS A 25 -7.85 -12.12 7.12
C HIS A 25 -8.73 -12.01 5.89
N GLN A 26 -9.77 -11.21 5.99
CA GLN A 26 -10.74 -10.99 4.93
C GLN A 26 -11.01 -9.50 4.76
N LEU A 27 -11.31 -9.09 3.53
CA LEU A 27 -11.83 -7.77 3.25
C LEU A 27 -12.68 -7.81 1.99
N ILE A 28 -13.56 -6.82 1.84
CA ILE A 28 -14.40 -6.69 0.65
C ILE A 28 -13.74 -5.70 -0.30
N THR A 29 -13.74 -6.03 -1.58
CA THR A 29 -13.35 -5.11 -2.65
C THR A 29 -14.56 -4.81 -3.52
N ASP A 30 -14.60 -3.62 -4.09
CA ASP A 30 -15.65 -3.23 -5.01
C ASP A 30 -15.16 -2.09 -5.90
N LYS A 31 -15.95 -1.76 -6.89
CA LYS A 31 -15.74 -0.64 -7.77
C LYS A 31 -16.31 0.62 -7.09
N PRO A 32 -15.64 1.79 -7.18
CA PRO A 32 -16.15 3.02 -6.57
C PRO A 32 -17.47 3.47 -7.22
N GLU A 33 -18.29 4.19 -6.47
CA GLU A 33 -19.54 4.75 -6.99
C GLU A 33 -19.28 5.66 -8.19
N SER A 34 -18.19 6.44 -8.15
CA SER A 34 -17.83 7.35 -9.25
C SER A 34 -17.61 6.63 -10.58
N PHE A 35 -17.36 5.31 -10.55
CA PHE A 35 -17.20 4.49 -11.73
C PHE A 35 -18.31 3.45 -11.90
N GLY A 36 -19.44 3.65 -11.23
CA GLY A 36 -20.62 2.78 -11.37
C GLY A 36 -20.64 1.56 -10.46
N GLY A 37 -19.83 1.52 -9.43
CA GLY A 37 -19.82 0.44 -8.46
C GLY A 37 -20.67 0.75 -7.24
N GLY A 38 -20.71 -0.22 -6.30
CA GLY A 38 -21.48 -0.09 -5.06
C GLY A 38 -20.69 0.46 -3.89
N ASP A 39 -19.37 0.62 -4.04
CA ASP A 39 -18.47 1.11 -2.99
C ASP A 39 -18.61 0.32 -1.69
N LEU A 40 -18.76 -1.00 -1.81
CA LEU A 40 -18.93 -1.89 -0.67
C LEU A 40 -17.60 -2.21 0.03
N GLY A 41 -16.49 -1.85 -0.57
CA GLY A 41 -15.16 -2.08 -0.02
C GLY A 41 -14.11 -1.30 -0.76
N LEU A 42 -12.85 -1.63 -0.50
CA LEU A 42 -11.70 -0.94 -1.09
C LEU A 42 -11.61 -1.23 -2.59
N ALA A 43 -11.38 -0.19 -3.38
CA ALA A 43 -11.13 -0.33 -4.81
C ALA A 43 -9.69 -0.81 -5.06
N PRO A 44 -9.39 -1.36 -6.26
CA PRO A 44 -8.06 -1.91 -6.55
C PRO A 44 -6.89 -0.95 -6.32
N TYR A 45 -6.99 0.30 -6.75
CA TYR A 45 -5.89 1.25 -6.53
C TYR A 45 -5.80 1.71 -5.08
N ASP A 46 -6.91 1.67 -4.33
CA ASP A 46 -6.87 1.89 -2.87
C ASP A 46 -6.05 0.78 -2.21
N LEU A 47 -6.21 -0.46 -2.67
CA LEU A 47 -5.43 -1.59 -2.15
C LEU A 47 -3.94 -1.44 -2.48
N LEU A 48 -3.62 -0.93 -3.65
CA LEU A 48 -2.23 -0.66 -4.02
C LEU A 48 -1.62 0.39 -3.09
N CYS A 49 -2.33 1.50 -2.86
CA CYS A 49 -1.90 2.53 -1.93
C CYS A 49 -1.79 1.99 -0.51
N ALA A 50 -2.77 1.20 -0.07
CA ALA A 50 -2.77 0.59 1.26
C ALA A 50 -1.54 -0.31 1.47
N SER A 51 -1.17 -1.08 0.46
CA SER A 51 0.03 -1.92 0.51
C SER A 51 1.29 -1.06 0.73
N LEU A 52 1.43 0.01 -0.04
CA LEU A 52 2.60 0.88 0.04
C LEU A 52 2.71 1.55 1.42
N ILE A 53 1.62 2.12 1.92
CA ILE A 53 1.66 2.83 3.21
C ILE A 53 1.81 1.87 4.38
N SER A 54 1.24 0.68 4.29
CA SER A 54 1.43 -0.38 5.28
C SER A 54 2.92 -0.76 5.40
N CYS A 55 3.54 -1.01 4.26
CA CYS A 55 4.97 -1.35 4.22
C CYS A 55 5.84 -0.21 4.75
N THR A 56 5.49 1.03 4.40
CA THR A 56 6.22 2.21 4.86
C THR A 56 6.16 2.34 6.39
N MET A 57 4.96 2.25 6.95
CA MET A 57 4.74 2.35 8.40
C MET A 57 5.50 1.26 9.15
N ILE A 58 5.35 0.00 8.71
CA ILE A 58 6.00 -1.13 9.35
C ILE A 58 7.52 -0.98 9.31
N THR A 59 8.07 -0.64 8.15
CA THR A 59 9.52 -0.50 7.99
C THR A 59 10.07 0.60 8.89
N LEU A 60 9.40 1.74 8.98
CA LEU A 60 9.84 2.82 9.86
C LEU A 60 9.78 2.43 11.33
N ARG A 61 8.73 1.70 11.73
CA ARG A 61 8.64 1.21 13.11
C ARG A 61 9.72 0.19 13.43
N MET A 62 10.04 -0.68 12.47
CA MET A 62 11.15 -1.63 12.64
C MET A 62 12.49 -0.91 12.78
N TYR A 63 12.71 0.09 11.95
CA TYR A 63 13.93 0.91 12.04
C TYR A 63 14.03 1.59 13.40
N ALA A 64 12.95 2.23 13.86
CA ALA A 64 12.93 2.92 15.14
C ALA A 64 13.19 1.95 16.31
N ALA A 65 12.58 0.77 16.27
CA ALA A 65 12.79 -0.25 17.30
C ALA A 65 14.25 -0.71 17.32
N HIS A 66 14.84 -0.94 16.16
CA HIS A 66 16.23 -1.37 16.03
C HIS A 66 17.21 -0.32 16.57
N LYS A 67 16.94 0.95 16.30
CA LYS A 67 17.77 2.07 16.75
C LYS A 67 17.39 2.61 18.12
N GLN A 68 16.34 2.05 18.75
CA GLN A 68 15.83 2.51 20.05
C GLN A 68 15.42 3.99 20.00
N ILE A 69 14.78 4.38 18.91
CA ILE A 69 14.25 5.74 18.69
C ILE A 69 12.76 5.74 18.94
N GLN A 70 12.25 6.78 19.61
CA GLN A 70 10.83 6.98 19.83
C GLN A 70 10.27 7.91 18.74
N LEU A 71 9.56 7.33 17.78
CA LEU A 71 8.92 8.13 16.73
C LEU A 71 7.58 8.73 17.18
N GLY A 72 6.95 8.15 18.20
CA GLY A 72 5.61 8.53 18.60
C GLY A 72 4.59 8.10 17.55
N GLU A 73 3.38 8.66 17.64
CA GLU A 73 2.35 8.40 16.65
C GLU A 73 2.65 9.12 15.35
N PHE A 74 2.41 8.44 14.25
CA PHE A 74 2.53 9.06 12.93
C PHE A 74 1.53 8.43 11.96
N ARG A 75 1.28 9.13 10.88
CA ARG A 75 0.34 8.73 9.84
C ARG A 75 1.05 8.77 8.50
N VAL A 76 0.78 7.79 7.65
CA VAL A 76 1.28 7.73 6.28
C VAL A 76 0.09 7.77 5.34
N GLU A 77 0.14 8.65 4.34
CA GLU A 77 -0.88 8.75 3.29
C GLU A 77 -0.24 8.51 1.94
N ALA A 78 -1.02 7.99 1.00
CA ALA A 78 -0.58 7.88 -0.39
C ALA A 78 -1.74 8.15 -1.32
N ASP A 79 -1.47 8.92 -2.36
CA ASP A 79 -2.40 9.15 -3.47
C ASP A 79 -1.81 8.50 -4.71
N PHE A 80 -2.60 7.70 -5.40
CA PHE A 80 -2.24 7.22 -6.74
C PHE A 80 -2.75 8.26 -7.75
N CYS A 81 -1.86 8.77 -8.56
CA CYS A 81 -2.14 9.86 -9.49
C CYS A 81 -1.90 9.41 -10.93
N ALA A 82 -2.72 9.92 -11.85
CA ALA A 82 -2.54 9.68 -13.27
C ALA A 82 -2.94 10.94 -14.04
N ASN A 83 -2.32 11.15 -15.19
CA ASN A 83 -2.67 12.25 -16.07
C ASN A 83 -3.18 11.73 -17.43
N ARG A 84 -3.60 12.64 -18.29
CA ARG A 84 -4.17 12.28 -19.60
C ARG A 84 -3.15 11.68 -20.55
N GLU A 85 -1.86 11.96 -20.35
CA GLU A 85 -0.78 11.45 -21.18
C GLU A 85 -0.38 10.02 -20.80
N GLY A 86 -1.02 9.46 -19.77
CA GLY A 86 -0.74 8.10 -19.33
C GLY A 86 0.36 7.98 -18.32
N ALA A 87 0.89 9.09 -17.80
CA ALA A 87 1.85 9.02 -16.70
C ALA A 87 1.12 8.69 -15.40
N GLU A 88 1.74 7.85 -14.61
CA GLU A 88 1.23 7.42 -13.31
C GLU A 88 2.30 7.61 -12.25
N TRP A 89 1.89 8.05 -11.07
CA TRP A 89 2.82 8.21 -9.94
C TRP A 89 2.06 8.14 -8.63
N VAL A 90 2.81 7.98 -7.54
CA VAL A 90 2.24 7.99 -6.19
C VAL A 90 2.88 9.14 -5.42
N GLU A 91 2.05 9.90 -4.73
CA GLU A 91 2.49 10.90 -3.78
C GLU A 91 2.29 10.34 -2.39
N ARG A 92 3.35 10.31 -1.61
CA ARG A 92 3.33 9.75 -0.26
C ARG A 92 3.70 10.84 0.74
N ARG A 93 2.92 10.98 1.80
CA ARG A 93 3.10 11.97 2.84
C ARG A 93 3.13 11.31 4.20
N LEU A 94 4.04 11.78 5.05
CA LEU A 94 4.16 11.30 6.43
C LEU A 94 3.90 12.46 7.37
N HIS A 95 3.11 12.20 8.42
CA HIS A 95 2.74 13.19 9.44
C HIS A 95 3.12 12.65 10.81
N PHE A 96 4.07 13.32 11.47
CA PHE A 96 4.52 12.93 12.80
C PHE A 96 3.98 13.90 13.83
N GLN A 97 3.41 13.37 14.92
CA GLN A 97 2.95 14.23 16.03
C GLN A 97 4.13 14.83 16.79
N THR A 98 5.19 14.04 16.98
CA THR A 98 6.40 14.51 17.63
C THR A 98 7.33 15.12 16.58
N PRO A 99 7.79 16.39 16.77
CA PRO A 99 8.72 16.98 15.82
C PRO A 99 9.97 16.14 15.65
N LEU A 100 10.46 16.07 14.42
CA LEU A 100 11.68 15.37 14.06
C LEU A 100 12.81 16.38 13.87
N ASP A 101 14.05 16.03 14.29
CA ASP A 101 15.18 16.86 13.92
C ASP A 101 15.56 16.62 12.45
N ALA A 102 16.36 17.52 11.89
CA ALA A 102 16.70 17.48 10.47
C ALA A 102 17.41 16.19 10.06
N GLU A 103 18.27 15.65 10.91
CA GLU A 103 19.00 14.43 10.63
C GLU A 103 18.07 13.23 10.57
N LEU A 104 17.15 13.09 11.52
CA LEU A 104 16.18 12.00 11.55
C LEU A 104 15.21 12.12 10.38
N GLU A 105 14.80 13.34 10.04
CA GLU A 105 13.93 13.59 8.88
C GLU A 105 14.54 13.06 7.60
N GLN A 106 15.81 13.38 7.35
CA GLN A 106 16.53 12.90 6.16
C GLN A 106 16.66 11.37 6.18
N LYS A 107 16.90 10.80 7.34
CA LYS A 107 17.01 9.34 7.47
C LYS A 107 15.69 8.66 7.15
N ILE A 108 14.58 9.20 7.65
CA ILE A 108 13.23 8.67 7.38
C ILE A 108 12.93 8.72 5.88
N LEU A 109 13.21 9.84 5.22
CA LEU A 109 13.00 9.98 3.78
C LEU A 109 13.83 8.96 2.99
N SER A 110 15.08 8.74 3.40
CA SER A 110 15.95 7.75 2.78
C SER A 110 15.40 6.34 2.93
N ILE A 111 14.87 6.00 4.10
CA ILE A 111 14.28 4.68 4.35
C ILE A 111 13.04 4.48 3.49
N CYS A 112 12.19 5.50 3.36
CA CYS A 112 10.98 5.43 2.54
C CYS A 112 11.28 5.00 1.10
N GLU A 113 12.41 5.43 0.54
CA GLU A 113 12.80 5.07 -0.82
C GLU A 113 13.20 3.60 -0.96
N LYS A 114 13.42 2.91 0.15
CA LYS A 114 13.99 1.56 0.17
C LYS A 114 13.10 0.51 0.80
N THR A 115 11.84 0.84 1.12
CA THR A 115 10.94 -0.17 1.66
C THR A 115 10.65 -1.23 0.60
N PRO A 116 10.40 -2.48 1.00
CA PRO A 116 10.22 -3.57 0.03
C PRO A 116 9.17 -3.29 -1.04
N VAL A 117 7.98 -2.82 -0.65
CA VAL A 117 6.92 -2.52 -1.63
C VAL A 117 7.30 -1.34 -2.52
N THR A 118 7.98 -0.31 -1.98
CA THR A 118 8.50 0.79 -2.80
C THR A 118 9.40 0.26 -3.91
N LYS A 119 10.36 -0.59 -3.54
CA LYS A 119 11.28 -1.18 -4.52
C LYS A 119 10.55 -1.99 -5.57
N THR A 120 9.53 -2.76 -5.16
CA THR A 120 8.73 -3.55 -6.10
C THR A 120 8.00 -2.65 -7.09
N LEU A 121 7.36 -1.58 -6.60
CA LEU A 121 6.61 -0.66 -7.46
C LEU A 121 7.51 0.13 -8.41
N LEU A 122 8.76 0.35 -8.05
CA LEU A 122 9.72 1.05 -8.92
C LEU A 122 10.28 0.16 -10.02
N ARG A 123 9.98 -1.14 -10.01
CA ARG A 123 10.45 -2.12 -11.01
C ARG A 123 9.25 -2.69 -11.77
N SER A 124 9.52 -3.17 -12.98
CA SER A 124 8.57 -4.03 -13.70
C SER A 124 8.63 -5.44 -13.11
N ILE A 125 7.49 -6.07 -12.95
CA ILE A 125 7.40 -7.47 -12.51
C ILE A 125 6.60 -8.26 -13.53
N ASP A 126 6.94 -9.55 -13.69
CA ASP A 126 6.22 -10.43 -14.58
C ASP A 126 4.91 -10.88 -13.95
N ILE A 127 3.85 -10.90 -14.73
CA ILE A 127 2.55 -11.43 -14.32
C ILE A 127 2.23 -12.58 -15.25
N LYS A 128 2.14 -13.77 -14.68
CA LYS A 128 1.88 -15.00 -15.44
C LYS A 128 0.47 -15.47 -15.12
N THR A 129 -0.36 -15.64 -16.15
CA THR A 129 -1.78 -15.97 -15.98
C THR A 129 -2.06 -17.34 -16.57
N THR A 130 -2.78 -18.16 -15.83
CA THR A 130 -3.22 -19.49 -16.28
C THR A 130 -4.70 -19.68 -15.95
N LEU A 131 -5.36 -20.52 -16.74
CA LEU A 131 -6.70 -21.01 -16.40
C LEU A 131 -6.56 -22.39 -15.81
N VAL A 132 -7.25 -22.65 -14.76
CA VAL A 132 -7.22 -23.98 -14.10
C VAL A 132 -8.60 -24.58 -14.03
#